data_4c81c7b3cb3f6c36832f8290ded9fa2f
#
_entry.id   4c81c7b3cb3f6c36832f8290ded9fa2f
#
_cell.length_a   1.000
_cell.length_b   1.000
_cell.length_c   1.000
_cell.angle_alpha   90.00
_cell.angle_beta   90.00
_cell.angle_gamma   90.00
#
_symmetry.space_group_name_H-M   'P 1'
#
loop_
_entity.id
_entity.type
_entity.pdbx_description
1 polymer ?
#
loop_
_entity_poly.entity_id
_entity_poly.type
_entity_poly.pdbx_seq_one_letter_code
_entity_poly.pdbx_strand_id
1 'polypeptide(L)'
;MELLIQRFQALSGMVFSNDAGLSAQLYTHLAQALERTLFSIGIDHNLVDDIAQQYPRLLRTTREAIAALEQQYSVQFTDEEMGLIAIIFGAWLMQESALQEKQVLLLIGRDSELEQQVEQQLRELTLLPLTIKYQDVADFQRHSAPKGIALVITPYATPLPLYSPPLIHAELPLGEHQQRSIRLLLES
;
A
#
# COMPACT_ATOMS: atom_id res chain seq x y z
N MET A 1 7.45 22.08 4.42
CA MET A 1 7.58 20.71 4.93
C MET A 1 6.43 20.32 5.83
N GLU A 2 6.16 21.11 6.83
CA GLU A 2 5.08 20.86 7.79
C GLU A 2 3.71 20.65 7.10
N LEU A 3 3.37 21.45 6.13
CA LEU A 3 2.15 21.30 5.34
C LEU A 3 2.09 19.95 4.59
N LEU A 4 3.20 19.51 4.02
CA LEU A 4 3.28 18.22 3.31
C LEU A 4 3.02 17.05 4.27
N ILE A 5 3.68 17.06 5.43
CA ILE A 5 3.51 16.02 6.46
C ILE A 5 2.07 16.00 6.96
N GLN A 6 1.50 17.17 7.28
CA GLN A 6 0.12 17.27 7.73
C GLN A 6 -0.88 16.76 6.69
N ARG A 7 -0.70 17.09 5.41
CA ARG A 7 -1.55 16.56 4.33
C ARG A 7 -1.42 15.06 4.17
N PHE A 8 -0.20 14.53 4.21
CA PHE A 8 0.01 13.08 4.15
C PHE A 8 -0.66 12.38 5.34
N GLN A 9 -0.50 12.89 6.56
CA GLN A 9 -1.17 12.35 7.75
C GLN A 9 -2.70 12.37 7.62
N ALA A 10 -3.26 13.48 7.13
CA ALA A 10 -4.70 13.61 6.92
C ALA A 10 -5.24 12.62 5.88
N LEU A 11 -4.52 12.40 4.78
CA LEU A 11 -4.92 11.50 3.70
C LEU A 11 -4.73 10.01 4.06
N SER A 12 -3.67 9.71 4.80
CA SER A 12 -3.32 8.33 5.17
C SER A 12 -4.04 7.84 6.45
N GLY A 13 -4.43 8.76 7.33
CA GLY A 13 -4.89 8.44 8.68
C GLY A 13 -3.77 8.04 9.64
N MET A 14 -2.51 8.18 9.22
CA MET A 14 -1.33 7.83 10.02
C MET A 14 -0.74 9.09 10.66
N VAL A 15 -0.04 8.94 11.78
CA VAL A 15 0.63 10.03 12.50
C VAL A 15 2.09 9.67 12.73
N PHE A 16 2.99 10.63 12.53
CA PHE A 16 4.42 10.45 12.81
C PHE A 16 4.75 10.99 14.21
N SER A 17 5.48 10.23 14.99
CA SER A 17 5.93 10.63 16.33
C SER A 17 7.14 11.59 16.29
N ASN A 18 7.93 11.51 15.23
CA ASN A 18 9.12 12.35 15.04
C ASN A 18 9.02 13.21 13.78
N ASP A 19 8.12 14.17 13.80
CA ASP A 19 7.92 15.10 12.69
C ASP A 19 9.18 15.89 12.32
N ALA A 20 10.01 16.23 13.29
CA ALA A 20 11.23 17.00 13.05
C ALA A 20 12.26 16.23 12.22
N GLY A 21 12.47 14.94 12.51
CA GLY A 21 13.37 14.08 11.74
C GLY A 21 12.87 13.85 10.32
N LEU A 22 11.59 13.53 10.19
CA LEU A 22 10.94 13.37 8.89
C LEU A 22 10.99 14.68 8.08
N SER A 23 10.69 15.81 8.71
CA SER A 23 10.74 17.14 8.07
C SER A 23 12.13 17.46 7.55
N ALA A 24 13.18 17.18 8.32
CA ALA A 24 14.57 17.42 7.91
C ALA A 24 14.96 16.56 6.71
N GLN A 25 14.59 15.28 6.71
CA GLN A 25 14.88 14.38 5.60
C GLN A 25 14.12 14.76 4.33
N LEU A 26 12.83 15.07 4.45
CA LEU A 26 12.02 15.53 3.33
C LEU A 26 12.52 16.86 2.77
N TYR A 27 12.90 17.79 3.64
CA TYR A 27 13.44 19.08 3.20
C TYR A 27 14.69 18.90 2.34
N THR A 28 15.64 18.11 2.80
CA THR A 28 16.87 17.83 2.04
C THR A 28 16.55 17.18 0.70
N HIS A 29 15.66 16.19 0.70
CA HIS A 29 15.30 15.47 -0.52
C HIS A 29 14.56 16.37 -1.51
N LEU A 30 13.58 17.14 -1.04
CA LEU A 30 12.78 18.05 -1.89
C LEU A 30 13.61 19.22 -2.42
N ALA A 31 14.56 19.74 -1.67
CA ALA A 31 15.47 20.76 -2.18
C ALA A 31 16.29 20.24 -3.37
N GLN A 32 16.81 19.01 -3.26
CA GLN A 32 17.51 18.34 -4.36
C GLN A 32 16.57 18.01 -5.54
N ALA A 33 15.33 17.59 -5.25
CA ALA A 33 14.34 17.31 -6.27
C ALA A 33 13.95 18.57 -7.06
N LEU A 34 13.80 19.69 -6.38
CA LEU A 34 13.56 20.99 -7.02
C LEU A 34 14.71 21.39 -7.94
N GLU A 35 15.95 21.22 -7.47
CA GLU A 35 17.14 21.50 -8.29
C GLU A 35 17.18 20.61 -9.54
N ARG A 36 16.96 19.30 -9.38
CA ARG A 36 16.90 18.37 -10.52
C ARG A 36 15.80 18.73 -11.50
N THR A 37 14.63 19.10 -11.03
CA THR A 37 13.50 19.49 -11.87
C THR A 37 13.81 20.78 -12.64
N LEU A 38 14.38 21.79 -11.97
CA LEU A 38 14.75 23.06 -12.60
C LEU A 38 15.84 22.90 -13.67
N PHE A 39 16.77 21.96 -13.47
CA PHE A 39 17.87 21.69 -14.40
C PHE A 39 17.58 20.51 -15.35
N SER A 40 16.39 19.95 -15.32
CA SER A 40 15.98 18.78 -16.15
C SER A 40 16.92 17.57 -16.01
N ILE A 41 17.40 17.30 -14.80
CA ILE A 41 18.23 16.15 -14.49
C ILE A 41 17.33 14.96 -14.16
N GLY A 42 17.44 13.87 -14.92
CA GLY A 42 16.64 12.65 -14.72
C GLY A 42 17.18 11.75 -13.60
N ILE A 43 16.32 10.87 -13.12
CA ILE A 43 16.62 9.77 -12.19
C ILE A 43 16.27 8.44 -12.88
N ASP A 44 16.82 7.34 -12.41
CA ASP A 44 16.62 6.02 -13.00
C ASP A 44 15.19 5.50 -12.76
N HIS A 45 14.52 5.00 -13.80
CA HIS A 45 13.07 4.74 -13.84
C HIS A 45 12.59 3.48 -13.10
N ASN A 46 13.46 2.51 -12.83
CA ASN A 46 13.06 1.18 -12.34
C ASN A 46 12.37 1.18 -10.97
N LEU A 47 12.69 2.15 -10.12
CA LEU A 47 12.19 2.22 -8.76
C LEU A 47 10.68 2.55 -8.68
N VAL A 48 10.19 3.35 -9.61
CA VAL A 48 8.79 3.82 -9.60
C VAL A 48 7.83 2.70 -9.91
N ASP A 49 8.19 1.85 -10.88
CA ASP A 49 7.37 0.73 -11.30
C ASP A 49 7.19 -0.28 -10.15
N ASP A 50 8.26 -0.56 -9.41
CA ASP A 50 8.21 -1.45 -8.25
C ASP A 50 7.30 -0.88 -7.14
N ILE A 51 7.40 0.42 -6.86
CA ILE A 51 6.55 1.09 -5.85
C ILE A 51 5.10 1.14 -6.31
N ALA A 52 4.86 1.47 -7.58
CA ALA A 52 3.52 1.52 -8.14
C ALA A 52 2.82 0.16 -8.09
N GLN A 53 3.57 -0.92 -8.27
CA GLN A 53 3.03 -2.27 -8.22
C GLN A 53 2.80 -2.76 -6.78
N GLN A 54 3.75 -2.54 -5.88
CA GLN A 54 3.69 -3.09 -4.52
C GLN A 54 3.01 -2.17 -3.51
N TYR A 55 3.12 -0.86 -3.70
CA TYR A 55 2.59 0.16 -2.78
C TYR A 55 1.80 1.26 -3.50
N PRO A 56 0.80 0.91 -4.32
CA PRO A 56 0.09 1.88 -5.16
C PRO A 56 -0.61 2.96 -4.34
N ARG A 57 -1.17 2.60 -3.18
CA ARG A 57 -1.84 3.56 -2.31
C ARG A 57 -0.87 4.55 -1.67
N LEU A 58 0.32 4.10 -1.27
CA LEU A 58 1.35 4.97 -0.74
C LEU A 58 1.79 6.02 -1.77
N LEU A 59 2.03 5.57 -3.01
CA LEU A 59 2.40 6.47 -4.11
C LEU A 59 1.29 7.48 -4.42
N ARG A 60 0.04 7.04 -4.48
CA ARG A 60 -1.11 7.93 -4.70
C ARG A 60 -1.27 8.95 -3.58
N THR A 61 -1.21 8.51 -2.32
CA THR A 61 -1.30 9.40 -1.16
C THR A 61 -0.18 10.44 -1.17
N THR A 62 1.03 10.03 -1.54
CA THR A 62 2.18 10.95 -1.68
C THR A 62 1.93 11.99 -2.76
N ARG A 63 1.42 11.60 -3.93
CA ARG A 63 1.10 12.52 -5.02
C ARG A 63 0.04 13.55 -4.60
N GLU A 64 -1.01 13.11 -3.95
CA GLU A 64 -2.06 14.01 -3.45
C GLU A 64 -1.53 14.99 -2.39
N ALA A 65 -0.66 14.51 -1.51
CA ALA A 65 -0.06 15.35 -0.48
C ALA A 65 0.88 16.43 -1.08
N ILE A 66 1.65 16.08 -2.11
CA ILE A 66 2.65 16.98 -2.71
C ILE A 66 2.04 17.97 -3.71
N ALA A 67 0.83 17.73 -4.19
CA ALA A 67 0.17 18.59 -5.19
C ALA A 67 0.08 20.06 -4.76
N ALA A 68 -0.08 20.32 -3.47
CA ALA A 68 -0.08 21.69 -2.96
C ALA A 68 1.28 22.39 -3.06
N LEU A 69 2.37 21.64 -2.90
CA LEU A 69 3.72 22.17 -3.10
C LEU A 69 4.00 22.46 -4.57
N GLU A 70 3.57 21.57 -5.46
CA GLU A 70 3.71 21.79 -6.91
C GLU A 70 3.01 23.08 -7.35
N GLN A 71 1.82 23.34 -6.83
CA GLN A 71 1.10 24.58 -7.10
C GLN A 71 1.81 25.81 -6.51
N GLN A 72 2.31 25.70 -5.27
CA GLN A 72 2.96 26.81 -4.58
C GLN A 72 4.26 27.26 -5.28
N TYR A 73 5.03 26.32 -5.78
CA TYR A 73 6.32 26.56 -6.43
C TYR A 73 6.24 26.59 -7.97
N SER A 74 5.04 26.39 -8.53
CA SER A 74 4.83 26.31 -9.99
C SER A 74 5.77 25.30 -10.66
N VAL A 75 5.99 24.16 -10.02
CA VAL A 75 6.80 23.04 -10.51
C VAL A 75 5.96 21.79 -10.58
N GLN A 76 6.39 20.83 -11.39
CA GLN A 76 5.83 19.50 -11.45
C GLN A 76 6.95 18.50 -11.24
N PHE A 77 6.86 17.72 -10.18
CA PHE A 77 7.82 16.66 -9.91
C PHE A 77 7.61 15.50 -10.86
N THR A 78 8.69 14.84 -11.23
CA THR A 78 8.63 13.61 -12.04
C THR A 78 8.08 12.45 -11.23
N ASP A 79 7.67 11.39 -11.92
CA ASP A 79 7.21 10.16 -11.25
C ASP A 79 8.30 9.54 -10.39
N GLU A 80 9.55 9.63 -10.82
CA GLU A 80 10.73 9.15 -10.07
C GLU A 80 10.93 9.91 -8.75
N GLU A 81 10.79 11.24 -8.78
CA GLU A 81 10.86 12.05 -7.56
C GLU A 81 9.71 11.71 -6.61
N MET A 82 8.50 11.50 -7.14
CA MET A 82 7.36 11.05 -6.36
C MET A 82 7.62 9.69 -5.71
N GLY A 83 8.21 8.75 -6.44
CA GLY A 83 8.60 7.45 -5.92
C GLY A 83 9.58 7.54 -4.77
N LEU A 84 10.61 8.38 -4.88
CA LEU A 84 11.59 8.60 -3.81
C LEU A 84 10.96 9.23 -2.56
N ILE A 85 10.06 10.20 -2.73
CA ILE A 85 9.32 10.82 -1.62
C ILE A 85 8.40 9.79 -0.94
N ALA A 86 7.73 8.95 -1.73
CA ALA A 86 6.90 7.87 -1.21
C ALA A 86 7.72 6.87 -0.37
N ILE A 87 8.93 6.53 -0.79
CA ILE A 87 9.84 5.67 -0.01
C ILE A 87 10.18 6.31 1.34
N ILE A 88 10.44 7.61 1.38
CA ILE A 88 10.73 8.30 2.64
C ILE A 88 9.53 8.18 3.59
N PHE A 89 8.32 8.47 3.12
CA PHE A 89 7.13 8.30 3.95
C PHE A 89 6.94 6.85 4.40
N GLY A 90 7.08 5.88 3.49
CA GLY A 90 6.96 4.46 3.80
C GLY A 90 7.97 4.00 4.86
N ALA A 91 9.23 4.40 4.74
CA ALA A 91 10.28 4.07 5.69
C ALA A 91 9.99 4.62 7.10
N TRP A 92 9.51 5.87 7.19
CA TRP A 92 9.13 6.46 8.47
C TRP A 92 7.90 5.79 9.07
N LEU A 93 6.90 5.43 8.28
CA LEU A 93 5.74 4.66 8.76
C LEU A 93 6.13 3.28 9.29
N MET A 94 7.10 2.61 8.67
CA MET A 94 7.63 1.34 9.16
C MET A 94 8.38 1.51 10.50
N GLN A 95 9.16 2.58 10.65
CA GLN A 95 9.85 2.89 11.92
C GLN A 95 8.88 3.17 13.07
N GLU A 96 7.76 3.83 12.79
CA GLU A 96 6.69 4.08 13.77
C GLU A 96 5.95 2.81 14.18
N SER A 97 6.29 1.65 13.62
CA SER A 97 5.52 0.41 13.77
C SER A 97 4.04 0.56 13.35
N ALA A 98 3.72 1.62 12.63
CA ALA A 98 2.39 1.86 12.10
C ALA A 98 2.05 0.92 10.95
N LEU A 99 3.08 0.41 10.26
CA LEU A 99 2.94 -0.57 9.19
C LEU A 99 3.53 -1.90 9.61
N GLN A 100 2.65 -2.84 9.98
CA GLN A 100 3.01 -4.23 10.17
C GLN A 100 2.59 -5.03 8.94
N GLU A 101 3.49 -5.86 8.44
CA GLU A 101 3.17 -6.77 7.33
C GLU A 101 1.99 -7.68 7.72
N LYS A 102 1.00 -7.75 6.84
CA LYS A 102 -0.12 -8.68 6.96
C LYS A 102 -0.06 -9.72 5.82
N GLN A 103 -0.40 -10.94 6.14
CA GLN A 103 -0.48 -12.03 5.17
C GLN A 103 -1.94 -12.33 4.85
N VAL A 104 -2.28 -12.32 3.57
CA VAL A 104 -3.62 -12.62 3.06
C VAL A 104 -3.56 -13.89 2.23
N LEU A 105 -4.49 -14.80 2.44
CA LEU A 105 -4.65 -16.02 1.67
C LEU A 105 -5.81 -15.89 0.69
N LEU A 106 -5.55 -16.07 -0.59
CA LEU A 106 -6.56 -16.13 -1.64
C LEU A 106 -6.83 -17.58 -2.01
N LEU A 107 -8.09 -17.99 -1.92
CA LEU A 107 -8.58 -19.27 -2.39
C LEU A 107 -9.33 -19.06 -3.71
N ILE A 108 -8.60 -18.87 -4.79
CA ILE A 108 -9.15 -18.74 -6.15
C ILE A 108 -8.64 -19.87 -7.03
N GLY A 109 -9.42 -20.19 -8.07
CA GLY A 109 -9.00 -21.11 -9.11
C GLY A 109 -7.79 -20.54 -9.88
N ARG A 110 -7.16 -21.35 -10.70
CA ARG A 110 -5.98 -20.97 -11.49
C ARG A 110 -6.31 -20.02 -12.65
N ASP A 111 -6.77 -18.82 -12.30
CA ASP A 111 -7.01 -17.72 -13.23
C ASP A 111 -6.04 -16.59 -12.92
N SER A 112 -4.96 -16.52 -13.68
CA SER A 112 -3.87 -15.57 -13.46
C SER A 112 -4.29 -14.11 -13.63
N GLU A 113 -5.26 -13.82 -14.51
CA GLU A 113 -5.76 -12.44 -14.69
C GLU A 113 -6.57 -12.01 -13.47
N LEU A 114 -7.46 -12.89 -13.00
CA LEU A 114 -8.26 -12.63 -11.80
C LEU A 114 -7.38 -12.49 -10.56
N GLU A 115 -6.37 -13.33 -10.42
CA GLU A 115 -5.39 -13.25 -9.33
C GLU A 115 -4.69 -11.89 -9.30
N GLN A 116 -4.16 -11.44 -10.43
CA GLN A 116 -3.50 -10.13 -10.53
C GLN A 116 -4.45 -8.97 -10.23
N GLN A 117 -5.67 -9.03 -10.74
CA GLN A 117 -6.67 -7.99 -10.52
C GLN A 117 -7.05 -7.88 -9.03
N VAL A 118 -7.28 -9.00 -8.37
CA VAL A 118 -7.62 -9.03 -6.94
C VAL A 118 -6.42 -8.60 -6.08
N GLU A 119 -5.23 -9.04 -6.43
CA GLU A 119 -4.00 -8.61 -5.75
C GLU A 119 -3.83 -7.08 -5.84
N GLN A 120 -4.02 -6.50 -7.01
CA GLN A 120 -3.96 -5.05 -7.19
C GLN A 120 -5.03 -4.33 -6.35
N GLN A 121 -6.26 -4.84 -6.35
CA GLN A 121 -7.33 -4.30 -5.50
C GLN A 121 -6.97 -4.33 -4.01
N LEU A 122 -6.41 -5.43 -3.52
CA LEU A 122 -6.00 -5.55 -2.11
C LEU A 122 -4.90 -4.56 -1.75
N ARG A 123 -3.91 -4.39 -2.61
CA ARG A 123 -2.80 -3.45 -2.39
C ARG A 123 -3.26 -1.99 -2.41
N GLU A 124 -4.33 -1.66 -3.14
CA GLU A 124 -4.95 -0.34 -3.15
C GLU A 124 -5.76 -0.01 -1.88
N LEU A 125 -6.17 -1.01 -1.12
CA LEU A 125 -7.02 -0.81 0.06
C LEU A 125 -6.28 -0.23 1.25
N THR A 126 -5.01 -0.54 1.41
CA THR A 126 -4.26 -0.23 2.62
C THR A 126 -2.85 0.25 2.31
N LEU A 127 -2.28 1.01 3.25
CA LEU A 127 -0.85 1.36 3.25
C LEU A 127 0.02 0.23 3.82
N LEU A 128 -0.59 -0.80 4.44
CA LEU A 128 0.15 -1.91 5.02
C LEU A 128 0.87 -2.73 3.95
N PRO A 129 2.09 -3.17 4.20
CA PRO A 129 2.73 -4.17 3.37
C PRO A 129 1.91 -5.47 3.39
N LEU A 130 1.54 -5.98 2.23
CA LEU A 130 0.77 -7.21 2.10
C LEU A 130 1.61 -8.30 1.43
N THR A 131 1.69 -9.46 2.07
CA THR A 131 2.12 -10.70 1.43
C THR A 131 0.88 -11.51 1.06
N ILE A 132 0.66 -11.70 -0.23
CA ILE A 132 -0.50 -12.42 -0.75
C ILE A 132 -0.07 -13.83 -1.13
N LYS A 133 -0.74 -14.81 -0.54
CA LYS A 133 -0.52 -16.23 -0.80
C LYS A 133 -1.74 -16.84 -1.47
N TYR A 134 -1.52 -17.89 -2.22
CA TYR A 134 -2.56 -18.62 -2.95
C TYR A 134 -2.60 -20.05 -2.46
N GLN A 135 -3.79 -20.61 -2.31
CA GLN A 135 -3.99 -22.01 -1.95
C GLN A 135 -5.24 -22.54 -2.64
N ASP A 136 -5.23 -23.81 -2.98
CA ASP A 136 -6.39 -24.51 -3.48
C ASP A 136 -7.43 -24.73 -2.36
N VAL A 137 -8.73 -24.65 -2.70
CA VAL A 137 -9.81 -24.81 -1.73
C VAL A 137 -9.77 -26.18 -1.06
N ALA A 138 -9.48 -27.24 -1.81
CA ALA A 138 -9.40 -28.59 -1.27
C ALA A 138 -8.25 -28.73 -0.27
N ASP A 139 -7.11 -28.13 -0.55
CA ASP A 139 -5.97 -28.08 0.35
C ASP A 139 -6.26 -27.28 1.63
N PHE A 140 -6.96 -26.15 1.49
CA PHE A 140 -7.38 -25.35 2.62
C PHE A 140 -8.33 -26.13 3.54
N GLN A 141 -9.28 -26.87 2.97
CA GLN A 141 -10.20 -27.72 3.74
C GLN A 141 -9.49 -28.86 4.50
N ARG A 142 -8.39 -29.39 3.93
CA ARG A 142 -7.62 -30.49 4.55
C ARG A 142 -6.64 -30.01 5.60
N HIS A 143 -5.94 -28.94 5.34
CA HIS A 143 -4.77 -28.52 6.10
C HIS A 143 -4.95 -27.16 6.80
N SER A 144 -6.08 -26.44 6.57
CA SER A 144 -6.33 -25.07 7.01
C SER A 144 -5.33 -24.06 6.39
N ALA A 145 -5.38 -22.81 6.83
CA ALA A 145 -4.45 -21.78 6.39
C ALA A 145 -3.05 -21.99 6.98
N PRO A 146 -2.00 -21.61 6.25
CA PRO A 146 -0.65 -21.52 6.82
C PRO A 146 -0.63 -20.60 8.05
N LYS A 147 0.36 -20.80 8.91
CA LYS A 147 0.53 -19.92 10.08
C LYS A 147 0.81 -18.48 9.65
N GLY A 148 0.26 -17.53 10.40
CA GLY A 148 0.50 -16.11 10.19
C GLY A 148 -0.46 -15.44 9.19
N ILE A 149 -1.42 -16.19 8.62
CA ILE A 149 -2.47 -15.60 7.77
C ILE A 149 -3.43 -14.77 8.62
N ALA A 150 -3.58 -13.50 8.26
CA ALA A 150 -4.50 -12.57 8.93
C ALA A 150 -5.93 -12.67 8.37
N LEU A 151 -6.09 -12.99 7.10
CA LEU A 151 -7.37 -13.01 6.40
C LEU A 151 -7.36 -14.01 5.26
N VAL A 152 -8.46 -14.73 5.08
CA VAL A 152 -8.73 -15.61 3.93
C VAL A 152 -9.84 -15.00 3.08
N ILE A 153 -9.64 -14.94 1.76
CA ILE A 153 -10.62 -14.43 0.81
C ILE A 153 -10.91 -15.51 -0.23
N THR A 154 -12.16 -15.78 -0.48
CA THR A 154 -12.59 -16.80 -1.44
C THR A 154 -13.92 -16.43 -2.12
N PRO A 155 -14.09 -16.70 -3.41
CA PRO A 155 -15.38 -16.61 -4.09
C PRO A 155 -16.26 -17.86 -3.89
N TYR A 156 -15.71 -18.91 -3.27
CA TYR A 156 -16.40 -20.18 -3.12
C TYR A 156 -17.04 -20.30 -1.74
N ALA A 157 -18.24 -20.91 -1.68
CA ALA A 157 -18.83 -21.31 -0.42
C ALA A 157 -17.95 -22.39 0.23
N THR A 158 -17.17 -21.99 1.20
CA THR A 158 -16.14 -22.81 1.84
C THR A 158 -16.44 -22.94 3.33
N PRO A 159 -16.61 -24.15 3.87
CA PRO A 159 -16.72 -24.32 5.31
C PRO A 159 -15.44 -23.92 6.01
N LEU A 160 -15.57 -23.23 7.15
CA LEU A 160 -14.44 -22.82 7.95
C LEU A 160 -13.83 -24.02 8.70
N PRO A 161 -12.54 -24.30 8.50
CA PRO A 161 -11.83 -25.22 9.38
C PRO A 161 -11.80 -24.71 10.82
N LEU A 162 -11.65 -25.61 11.78
CA LEU A 162 -11.41 -25.24 13.18
C LEU A 162 -10.14 -24.38 13.28
N TYR A 163 -10.21 -23.31 14.07
CA TYR A 163 -9.12 -22.35 14.27
C TYR A 163 -8.66 -21.63 12.98
N SER A 164 -9.53 -21.48 12.01
CA SER A 164 -9.23 -20.70 10.81
C SER A 164 -9.14 -19.20 11.12
N PRO A 165 -8.27 -18.45 10.42
CA PRO A 165 -8.35 -17.00 10.42
C PRO A 165 -9.69 -16.52 9.86
N PRO A 166 -10.07 -15.24 10.06
CA PRO A 166 -11.27 -14.67 9.46
C PRO A 166 -11.34 -14.96 7.97
N LEU A 167 -12.50 -15.41 7.50
CA LEU A 167 -12.74 -15.72 6.08
C LEU A 167 -13.81 -14.78 5.55
N ILE A 168 -13.54 -14.14 4.43
CA ILE A 168 -14.50 -13.36 3.68
C ILE A 168 -14.86 -14.11 2.40
N HIS A 169 -16.15 -14.39 2.26
CA HIS A 169 -16.71 -14.81 0.99
C HIS A 169 -17.02 -13.56 0.16
N ALA A 170 -16.40 -13.44 -1.00
CA ALA A 170 -16.55 -12.29 -1.88
C ALA A 170 -16.59 -12.69 -3.34
N GLU A 171 -17.49 -12.08 -4.09
CA GLU A 171 -17.42 -12.16 -5.54
C GLU A 171 -16.19 -11.43 -6.05
N LEU A 172 -15.52 -11.98 -7.05
CA LEU A 172 -14.30 -11.42 -7.62
C LEU A 172 -14.57 -10.92 -9.05
N PRO A 173 -14.02 -9.76 -9.41
CA PRO A 173 -13.23 -8.84 -8.60
C PRO A 173 -14.03 -8.22 -7.45
N LEU A 174 -13.31 -7.74 -6.42
CA LEU A 174 -13.91 -7.23 -5.19
C LEU A 174 -14.77 -5.99 -5.42
N GLY A 175 -16.05 -6.04 -4.97
CA GLY A 175 -16.92 -4.86 -4.94
C GLY A 175 -16.59 -3.92 -3.78
N GLU A 176 -17.15 -2.70 -3.81
CA GLU A 176 -16.84 -1.65 -2.81
C GLU A 176 -17.15 -2.07 -1.37
N HIS A 177 -18.23 -2.80 -1.15
CA HIS A 177 -18.61 -3.25 0.19
C HIS A 177 -17.60 -4.26 0.75
N GLN A 178 -17.17 -5.23 -0.07
CA GLN A 178 -16.16 -6.21 0.31
C GLN A 178 -14.80 -5.53 0.56
N GLN A 179 -14.42 -4.58 -0.29
CA GLN A 179 -13.19 -3.80 -0.12
C GLN A 179 -13.18 -3.08 1.24
N ARG A 180 -14.28 -2.46 1.62
CA ARG A 180 -14.40 -1.78 2.91
C ARG A 180 -14.27 -2.75 4.09
N SER A 181 -14.92 -3.90 4.01
CA SER A 181 -14.87 -4.94 5.05
C SER A 181 -13.47 -5.52 5.21
N ILE A 182 -12.79 -5.79 4.09
CA ILE A 182 -11.42 -6.29 4.07
C ILE A 182 -10.47 -5.26 4.69
N ARG A 183 -10.61 -3.99 4.31
CA ARG A 183 -9.80 -2.91 4.89
C ARG A 183 -9.91 -2.84 6.40
N LEU A 184 -11.14 -2.87 6.93
CA LEU A 184 -11.37 -2.84 8.38
C LEU A 184 -10.69 -4.01 9.10
N LEU A 185 -10.72 -5.20 8.53
CA LEU A 185 -10.07 -6.38 9.10
C LEU A 185 -8.54 -6.32 9.02
N LEU A 186 -7.98 -5.74 7.97
CA LEU A 186 -6.53 -5.58 7.83
C LEU A 186 -5.98 -4.51 8.78
N GLU A 187 -6.72 -3.44 9.00
CA GLU A 187 -6.32 -2.31 9.84
C GLU A 187 -6.66 -2.50 11.34
N SER A 188 -7.36 -3.57 11.69
CA SER A 188 -7.60 -3.98 13.08
C SER A 188 -6.40 -4.75 13.66
#